data_c7671ef3a8a70fdaae8c69f230eb720c
#
_entry.id   c7671ef3a8a70fdaae8c69f230eb720c
#
_cell.length_a   1.000
_cell.length_b   1.000
_cell.length_c   1.000
_cell.angle_alpha   90.00
_cell.angle_beta   90.00
_cell.angle_gamma   90.00
#
_symmetry.space_group_name_H-M   'P 1'
#
loop_
_entity.id
_entity.type
_entity.pdbx_description
1 polymer ?
#
loop_
_entity_poly.entity_id
_entity_poly.type
_entity_poly.pdbx_seq_one_letter_code
_entity_poly.pdbx_strand_id
1 'polypeptide(L)'
;NIANVAPELFFSWNAPYGAQKNWTQPGPDNPVFRDEREALVGLLGILVHGAEAIRDQRIETFYKGPDKAIFPRTAIYWRSGLTWKSISANIKAVQTLLHTADMVELVPPDQRSIVNSIDFIAKSMVRVAGTIDTDVQKALDQDDQRAKVDYLLLNGKDLIYRLNDQYGGAIGLSSGFSFADG
;
A
#
# COMPACT_ATOMS: atom_id res chain seq x y z
N ASN A 1 10.50 -25.06 -2.50
CA ASN A 1 10.99 -24.56 -1.21
C ASN A 1 11.41 -23.11 -1.38
N ILE A 2 11.04 -22.23 -0.44
CA ILE A 2 11.34 -20.77 -0.47
C ILE A 2 12.85 -20.53 -0.66
N ALA A 3 13.70 -21.34 -0.01
CA ALA A 3 15.15 -21.24 -0.12
C ALA A 3 15.70 -21.46 -1.55
N ASN A 4 14.95 -22.15 -2.41
CA ASN A 4 15.35 -22.37 -3.81
C ASN A 4 14.81 -21.26 -4.72
N VAL A 5 13.60 -20.76 -4.42
CA VAL A 5 12.93 -19.74 -5.25
C VAL A 5 13.51 -18.33 -5.04
N ALA A 6 13.94 -18.02 -3.80
CA ALA A 6 14.47 -16.70 -3.50
C ALA A 6 15.76 -16.34 -4.28
N PRO A 7 16.76 -17.23 -4.45
CA PRO A 7 17.89 -16.98 -5.33
C PRO A 7 17.50 -16.80 -6.80
N GLU A 8 16.56 -17.60 -7.31
CA GLU A 8 16.08 -17.48 -8.70
C GLU A 8 15.43 -16.12 -8.92
N LEU A 9 14.60 -15.67 -7.98
CA LEU A 9 13.97 -14.36 -8.03
C LEU A 9 15.02 -13.23 -8.01
N PHE A 10 16.01 -13.34 -7.13
CA PHE A 10 17.12 -12.38 -7.02
C PHE A 10 17.91 -12.30 -8.35
N PHE A 11 18.26 -13.44 -8.92
CA PHE A 11 18.97 -13.48 -10.19
C PHE A 11 18.14 -12.94 -11.34
N SER A 12 16.85 -13.29 -11.40
CA SER A 12 15.92 -12.79 -12.42
C SER A 12 15.73 -11.26 -12.33
N TRP A 13 15.75 -10.72 -11.11
CA TRP A 13 15.68 -9.27 -10.89
C TRP A 13 16.97 -8.56 -11.36
N ASN A 14 18.15 -9.09 -10.98
CA ASN A 14 19.44 -8.43 -11.20
C ASN A 14 20.15 -8.83 -12.50
N ALA A 15 19.62 -9.75 -13.29
CA ALA A 15 20.23 -10.17 -14.54
C ALA A 15 20.38 -8.98 -15.52
N PRO A 16 21.36 -9.00 -16.46
CA PRO A 16 21.56 -7.93 -17.44
C PRO A 16 20.32 -7.55 -18.26
N TYR A 17 19.37 -8.49 -18.38
CA TYR A 17 18.06 -8.31 -19.01
C TYR A 17 16.91 -8.57 -18.02
N GLY A 18 17.18 -8.44 -16.72
CA GLY A 18 16.23 -8.70 -15.65
C GLY A 18 15.21 -7.57 -15.44
N ALA A 19 14.29 -7.81 -14.51
CA ALA A 19 13.21 -6.88 -14.23
C ALA A 19 13.69 -5.49 -13.79
N GLN A 20 14.81 -5.39 -13.03
CA GLN A 20 15.40 -4.11 -12.63
C GLN A 20 15.72 -3.23 -13.84
N LYS A 21 16.25 -3.81 -14.91
CA LYS A 21 16.60 -3.06 -16.13
C LYS A 21 15.37 -2.42 -16.76
N ASN A 22 14.22 -3.10 -16.74
CA ASN A 22 12.99 -2.57 -17.30
C ASN A 22 12.56 -1.28 -16.58
N TRP A 23 12.76 -1.20 -15.27
CA TRP A 23 12.44 -0.01 -14.47
C TRP A 23 13.45 1.12 -14.64
N THR A 24 14.74 0.79 -14.80
CA THR A 24 15.81 1.78 -14.84
C THR A 24 16.16 2.28 -16.24
N GLN A 25 15.70 1.58 -17.27
CA GLN A 25 15.96 1.90 -18.69
C GLN A 25 14.66 1.78 -19.52
N PRO A 26 13.61 2.57 -19.21
CA PRO A 26 12.44 2.65 -20.08
C PRO A 26 12.84 3.18 -21.46
N GLY A 27 12.14 2.74 -22.51
CA GLY A 27 12.45 3.16 -23.87
C GLY A 27 11.80 2.27 -24.93
N PRO A 28 11.94 2.61 -26.23
CA PRO A 28 11.27 1.92 -27.34
C PRO A 28 11.54 0.41 -27.42
N ASP A 29 12.73 -0.01 -27.00
CA ASP A 29 13.17 -1.41 -27.01
C ASP A 29 12.89 -2.14 -25.67
N ASN A 30 12.31 -1.44 -24.68
CA ASN A 30 11.97 -2.02 -23.39
C ASN A 30 10.64 -2.80 -23.51
N PRO A 31 10.60 -4.10 -23.12
CA PRO A 31 9.40 -4.91 -23.28
C PRO A 31 8.26 -4.55 -22.32
N VAL A 32 8.52 -3.72 -21.31
CA VAL A 32 7.57 -3.38 -20.25
C VAL A 32 7.17 -1.91 -20.27
N PHE A 33 8.16 -1.00 -20.40
CA PHE A 33 7.93 0.44 -20.33
C PHE A 33 8.52 1.14 -21.56
N ARG A 34 7.66 1.66 -22.41
CA ARG A 34 8.05 2.34 -23.66
C ARG A 34 8.71 3.70 -23.44
N ASP A 35 8.46 4.31 -22.28
CA ASP A 35 9.02 5.61 -21.87
C ASP A 35 9.04 5.75 -20.35
N GLU A 36 9.67 6.82 -19.86
CA GLU A 36 9.77 7.12 -18.43
C GLU A 36 8.40 7.35 -17.77
N ARG A 37 7.45 7.92 -18.52
CA ARG A 37 6.11 8.17 -18.03
C ARG A 37 5.38 6.86 -17.71
N GLU A 38 5.49 5.84 -18.56
CA GLU A 38 4.92 4.52 -18.29
C GLU A 38 5.54 3.87 -17.05
N ALA A 39 6.85 3.98 -16.87
CA ALA A 39 7.52 3.47 -15.66
C ALA A 39 7.01 4.21 -14.39
N LEU A 40 6.87 5.53 -14.44
CA LEU A 40 6.34 6.31 -13.33
C LEU A 40 4.87 5.98 -13.03
N VAL A 41 4.03 5.78 -14.05
CA VAL A 41 2.65 5.29 -13.88
C VAL A 41 2.64 3.92 -13.19
N GLY A 42 3.55 3.03 -13.58
CA GLY A 42 3.71 1.73 -12.92
C GLY A 42 4.07 1.86 -11.43
N LEU A 43 5.00 2.75 -11.08
CA LEU A 43 5.36 3.03 -9.68
C LEU A 43 4.19 3.63 -8.89
N LEU A 44 3.49 4.61 -9.47
CA LEU A 44 2.29 5.17 -8.86
C LEU A 44 1.23 4.08 -8.64
N GLY A 45 1.03 3.19 -9.63
CA GLY A 45 0.14 2.04 -9.52
C GLY A 45 0.49 1.15 -8.34
N ILE A 46 1.78 0.84 -8.12
CA ILE A 46 2.21 0.04 -6.95
C ILE A 46 1.85 0.72 -5.63
N LEU A 47 2.01 2.05 -5.52
CA LEU A 47 1.64 2.79 -4.30
C LEU A 47 0.13 2.75 -4.06
N VAL A 48 -0.67 3.07 -5.08
CA VAL A 48 -2.14 3.14 -4.98
C VAL A 48 -2.74 1.76 -4.73
N HIS A 49 -2.39 0.76 -5.56
CA HIS A 49 -2.91 -0.60 -5.40
C HIS A 49 -2.38 -1.28 -4.13
N GLY A 50 -1.19 -0.90 -3.66
CA GLY A 50 -0.69 -1.30 -2.36
C GLY A 50 -1.57 -0.78 -1.21
N ALA A 51 -2.01 0.48 -1.27
CA ALA A 51 -2.92 1.07 -0.29
C ALA A 51 -4.33 0.46 -0.39
N GLU A 52 -4.85 0.22 -1.59
CA GLU A 52 -6.12 -0.49 -1.83
C GLU A 52 -6.07 -1.91 -1.26
N ALA A 53 -5.01 -2.67 -1.53
CA ALA A 53 -4.86 -4.01 -0.99
C ALA A 53 -4.86 -4.02 0.55
N ILE A 54 -4.26 -3.03 1.21
CA ILE A 54 -4.30 -2.90 2.68
C ILE A 54 -5.74 -2.71 3.16
N ARG A 55 -6.50 -1.81 2.56
CA ARG A 55 -7.87 -1.53 2.95
C ARG A 55 -8.81 -2.69 2.56
N ASP A 56 -8.86 -3.05 1.28
CA ASP A 56 -9.91 -3.90 0.71
C ASP A 56 -9.62 -5.38 0.95
N GLN A 57 -8.35 -5.81 0.87
CA GLN A 57 -7.99 -7.22 1.01
C GLN A 57 -7.50 -7.59 2.41
N ARG A 58 -7.00 -6.61 3.21
CA ARG A 58 -6.47 -6.91 4.55
C ARG A 58 -7.41 -6.52 5.68
N ILE A 59 -8.28 -5.51 5.48
CA ILE A 59 -9.23 -5.05 6.50
C ILE A 59 -10.67 -5.42 6.12
N GLU A 60 -11.16 -5.07 4.94
CA GLU A 60 -12.55 -5.31 4.55
C GLU A 60 -12.94 -6.78 4.42
N THR A 61 -11.99 -7.69 4.31
CA THR A 61 -12.27 -9.13 4.36
C THR A 61 -12.89 -9.58 5.67
N PHE A 62 -12.59 -8.92 6.78
CA PHE A 62 -13.13 -9.28 8.10
C PHE A 62 -13.94 -8.16 8.75
N TYR A 63 -13.79 -6.90 8.33
CA TYR A 63 -14.48 -5.76 8.91
C TYR A 63 -14.77 -4.68 7.86
N LYS A 64 -16.06 -4.40 7.64
CA LYS A 64 -16.54 -3.43 6.63
C LYS A 64 -17.17 -2.18 7.24
N GLY A 65 -17.04 -1.99 8.56
CA GLY A 65 -17.63 -0.88 9.28
C GLY A 65 -18.62 -1.32 10.35
N PRO A 66 -19.09 -0.37 11.22
CA PRO A 66 -19.85 -0.66 12.44
C PRO A 66 -21.19 -1.37 12.20
N ASP A 67 -21.87 -1.09 11.08
CA ASP A 67 -23.20 -1.63 10.76
C ASP A 67 -23.16 -2.89 9.88
N LYS A 68 -21.99 -3.48 9.70
CA LYS A 68 -21.80 -4.65 8.85
C LYS A 68 -21.42 -5.89 9.66
N ALA A 69 -21.75 -7.06 9.10
CA ALA A 69 -21.32 -8.33 9.69
C ALA A 69 -19.79 -8.40 9.77
N ILE A 70 -19.28 -8.93 10.88
CA ILE A 70 -17.87 -9.11 11.16
C ILE A 70 -17.46 -10.58 10.97
N PHE A 71 -16.27 -10.80 10.42
CA PHE A 71 -15.73 -12.14 10.09
C PHE A 71 -14.29 -12.29 10.60
N PRO A 72 -14.01 -12.26 11.90
CA PRO A 72 -12.64 -12.18 12.45
C PRO A 72 -11.68 -13.25 11.95
N ARG A 73 -12.22 -14.44 11.65
CA ARG A 73 -11.44 -15.59 11.18
C ARG A 73 -11.02 -15.51 9.71
N THR A 74 -11.51 -14.53 8.96
CA THR A 74 -11.03 -14.24 7.59
C THR A 74 -9.85 -13.27 7.58
N ALA A 75 -9.54 -12.65 8.72
CA ALA A 75 -8.35 -11.80 8.83
C ALA A 75 -7.09 -12.62 8.60
N ILE A 76 -6.19 -12.13 7.75
CA ILE A 76 -4.90 -12.80 7.54
C ILE A 76 -4.11 -12.84 8.86
N TYR A 77 -3.48 -13.97 9.15
CA TYR A 77 -2.68 -14.19 10.36
C TYR A 77 -3.46 -14.08 11.69
N TRP A 78 -4.78 -14.21 11.70
CA TRP A 78 -5.58 -14.11 12.93
C TRP A 78 -5.18 -15.14 14.00
N ARG A 79 -4.78 -16.38 13.57
CA ARG A 79 -4.34 -17.43 14.50
C ARG A 79 -3.01 -17.15 15.18
N SER A 80 -2.11 -16.43 14.53
CA SER A 80 -0.77 -16.09 15.04
C SER A 80 -0.73 -14.73 15.74
N GLY A 81 -1.84 -13.98 15.77
CA GLY A 81 -1.90 -12.64 16.33
C GLY A 81 -1.07 -11.60 15.56
N LEU A 82 -0.77 -11.87 14.29
CA LEU A 82 0.10 -11.00 13.48
C LEU A 82 -0.66 -10.11 12.49
N THR A 83 -2.00 -10.09 12.54
CA THR A 83 -2.84 -9.31 11.61
C THR A 83 -2.44 -7.83 11.59
N TRP A 84 -2.41 -7.17 12.73
CA TRP A 84 -2.11 -5.73 12.82
C TRP A 84 -0.65 -5.41 12.50
N LYS A 85 0.25 -6.33 12.87
CA LYS A 85 1.66 -6.21 12.51
C LYS A 85 1.87 -6.30 10.99
N SER A 86 1.14 -7.19 10.33
CA SER A 86 1.16 -7.31 8.86
C SER A 86 0.59 -6.05 8.20
N ILE A 87 -0.55 -5.55 8.64
CA ILE A 87 -1.13 -4.30 8.14
C ILE A 87 -0.15 -3.14 8.31
N SER A 88 0.44 -2.97 9.49
CA SER A 88 1.45 -1.94 9.77
C SER A 88 2.67 -2.05 8.84
N ALA A 89 3.14 -3.26 8.58
CA ALA A 89 4.27 -3.50 7.69
C ALA A 89 3.96 -3.10 6.24
N ASN A 90 2.75 -3.41 5.76
CA ASN A 90 2.31 -3.03 4.42
C ASN A 90 2.18 -1.50 4.29
N ILE A 91 1.61 -0.80 5.28
CA ILE A 91 1.52 0.67 5.29
C ILE A 91 2.92 1.30 5.25
N LYS A 92 3.84 0.78 6.07
CA LYS A 92 5.24 1.24 6.05
C LYS A 92 5.91 0.99 4.71
N ALA A 93 5.62 -0.13 4.04
CA ALA A 93 6.19 -0.44 2.74
C ALA A 93 5.75 0.55 1.66
N VAL A 94 4.46 0.93 1.62
CA VAL A 94 3.94 1.96 0.71
C VAL A 94 4.65 3.30 0.98
N GLN A 95 4.75 3.73 2.25
CA GLN A 95 5.45 4.95 2.62
C GLN A 95 6.94 4.89 2.25
N THR A 96 7.62 3.78 2.54
CA THR A 96 9.03 3.60 2.23
C THR A 96 9.28 3.69 0.73
N LEU A 97 8.43 3.07 -0.09
CA LEU A 97 8.57 3.12 -1.56
C LEU A 97 8.46 4.56 -2.08
N LEU A 98 7.49 5.35 -1.60
CA LEU A 98 7.32 6.75 -1.98
C LEU A 98 8.62 7.56 -1.77
N HIS A 99 9.34 7.31 -0.66
CA HIS A 99 10.56 8.02 -0.32
C HIS A 99 11.82 7.42 -0.99
N THR A 100 11.95 6.10 -1.02
CA THR A 100 13.17 5.44 -1.54
C THR A 100 13.26 5.39 -3.05
N ALA A 101 12.13 5.57 -3.74
CA ALA A 101 12.10 5.72 -5.20
C ALA A 101 12.19 7.18 -5.66
N ASP A 102 12.57 8.11 -4.78
CA ASP A 102 12.69 9.56 -5.02
C ASP A 102 11.41 10.20 -5.59
N MET A 103 10.26 9.53 -5.45
CA MET A 103 8.98 10.00 -5.97
C MET A 103 8.53 11.31 -5.30
N VAL A 104 9.02 11.59 -4.11
CA VAL A 104 8.77 12.85 -3.39
C VAL A 104 9.28 14.06 -4.18
N GLU A 105 10.38 13.91 -4.90
CA GLU A 105 11.00 14.99 -5.68
C GLU A 105 10.22 15.33 -6.97
N LEU A 106 9.31 14.47 -7.39
CA LEU A 106 8.43 14.73 -8.54
C LEU A 106 7.35 15.77 -8.23
N VAL A 107 7.02 15.97 -6.95
CA VAL A 107 5.98 16.93 -6.53
C VAL A 107 6.54 18.35 -6.54
N PRO A 108 5.85 19.31 -7.19
CA PRO A 108 6.24 20.71 -7.15
C PRO A 108 6.44 21.23 -5.71
N PRO A 109 7.44 22.11 -5.46
CA PRO A 109 7.76 22.59 -4.12
C PRO A 109 6.59 23.20 -3.34
N ASP A 110 5.69 23.90 -4.03
CA ASP A 110 4.49 24.54 -3.48
C ASP A 110 3.38 23.51 -3.11
N GLN A 111 3.47 22.29 -3.62
CA GLN A 111 2.52 21.20 -3.36
C GLN A 111 3.07 20.10 -2.43
N ARG A 112 4.27 20.22 -1.89
CA ARG A 112 4.89 19.21 -1.01
C ARG A 112 4.12 18.93 0.28
N SER A 113 3.17 19.78 0.67
CA SER A 113 2.23 19.50 1.76
C SER A 113 1.40 18.23 1.54
N ILE A 114 1.20 17.80 0.28
CA ILE A 114 0.53 16.54 -0.08
C ILE A 114 1.33 15.36 0.48
N VAL A 115 2.64 15.31 0.26
CA VAL A 115 3.53 14.25 0.78
C VAL A 115 3.52 14.23 2.30
N ASN A 116 3.60 15.41 2.95
CA ASN A 116 3.51 15.50 4.40
C ASN A 116 2.20 14.93 4.95
N SER A 117 1.11 15.13 4.23
CA SER A 117 -0.22 14.59 4.59
C SER A 117 -0.29 13.07 4.44
N ILE A 118 0.27 12.51 3.36
CA ILE A 118 0.40 11.07 3.16
C ILE A 118 1.22 10.45 4.30
N ASP A 119 2.35 11.03 4.63
CA ASP A 119 3.23 10.61 5.71
C ASP A 119 2.53 10.63 7.07
N PHE A 120 1.80 11.70 7.35
CA PHE A 120 1.05 11.85 8.60
C PHE A 120 0.00 10.73 8.76
N ILE A 121 -0.78 10.47 7.70
CA ILE A 121 -1.80 9.42 7.72
C ILE A 121 -1.14 8.05 7.88
N ALA A 122 -0.12 7.72 7.08
CA ALA A 122 0.57 6.44 7.16
C ALA A 122 1.16 6.19 8.56
N LYS A 123 1.87 7.17 9.13
CA LYS A 123 2.43 7.10 10.49
C LYS A 123 1.34 6.94 11.55
N SER A 124 0.22 7.65 11.40
CA SER A 124 -0.91 7.55 12.34
C SER A 124 -1.59 6.20 12.28
N MET A 125 -1.83 5.66 11.08
CA MET A 125 -2.37 4.31 10.91
C MET A 125 -1.47 3.23 11.53
N VAL A 126 -0.15 3.31 11.30
CA VAL A 126 0.84 2.38 11.89
C VAL A 126 0.79 2.43 13.42
N ARG A 127 0.75 3.64 13.99
CA ARG A 127 0.66 3.84 15.44
C ARG A 127 -0.64 3.24 16.01
N VAL A 128 -1.77 3.52 15.39
CA VAL A 128 -3.07 3.00 15.84
C VAL A 128 -3.12 1.48 15.73
N ALA A 129 -2.68 0.90 14.60
CA ALA A 129 -2.62 -0.55 14.43
C ALA A 129 -1.78 -1.25 15.51
N GLY A 130 -0.70 -0.61 15.97
CA GLY A 130 0.15 -1.11 17.07
C GLY A 130 -0.50 -1.11 18.45
N THR A 131 -1.68 -0.47 18.61
CA THR A 131 -2.43 -0.41 19.87
C THR A 131 -3.69 -1.28 19.89
N ILE A 132 -3.98 -1.99 18.80
CA ILE A 132 -5.12 -2.92 18.71
C ILE A 132 -4.75 -4.25 19.35
N ASP A 133 -5.69 -4.87 20.07
CA ASP A 133 -5.51 -6.21 20.64
C ASP A 133 -5.15 -7.22 19.54
N THR A 134 -4.17 -8.06 19.78
CA THR A 134 -3.68 -9.04 18.79
C THR A 134 -4.72 -10.11 18.45
N ASP A 135 -5.66 -10.38 19.34
CA ASP A 135 -6.84 -11.21 19.09
C ASP A 135 -7.88 -10.39 18.32
N VAL A 136 -8.05 -10.72 17.04
CA VAL A 136 -8.95 -9.99 16.13
C VAL A 136 -10.40 -10.09 16.58
N GLN A 137 -10.84 -11.24 17.10
CA GLN A 137 -12.22 -11.39 17.63
C GLN A 137 -12.44 -10.44 18.79
N LYS A 138 -11.54 -10.47 19.78
CA LYS A 138 -11.61 -9.60 20.96
C LYS A 138 -11.55 -8.12 20.59
N ALA A 139 -10.70 -7.76 19.63
CA ALA A 139 -10.61 -6.38 19.12
C ALA A 139 -11.93 -5.90 18.50
N LEU A 140 -12.67 -6.78 17.82
CA LEU A 140 -13.94 -6.42 17.19
C LEU A 140 -15.14 -6.48 18.16
N ASP A 141 -15.03 -7.21 19.26
CA ASP A 141 -16.07 -7.29 20.29
C ASP A 141 -16.06 -6.09 21.27
N GLN A 142 -14.91 -5.40 21.40
CA GLN A 142 -14.72 -4.26 22.28
C GLN A 142 -14.86 -2.93 21.51
N ASP A 143 -15.75 -2.05 21.95
CA ASP A 143 -16.06 -0.81 21.23
C ASP A 143 -14.84 0.12 21.05
N ASP A 144 -14.00 0.25 22.10
CA ASP A 144 -12.78 1.07 22.03
C ASP A 144 -11.74 0.52 21.06
N GLN A 145 -11.64 -0.79 20.95
CA GLN A 145 -10.74 -1.46 20.01
C GLN A 145 -11.32 -1.43 18.59
N ARG A 146 -12.61 -1.67 18.44
CA ARG A 146 -13.32 -1.58 17.15
C ARG A 146 -13.21 -0.19 16.54
N ALA A 147 -13.34 0.88 17.36
CA ALA A 147 -13.13 2.25 16.90
C ALA A 147 -11.74 2.48 16.28
N LYS A 148 -10.70 1.77 16.71
CA LYS A 148 -9.39 1.82 16.10
C LYS A 148 -9.37 1.13 14.72
N VAL A 149 -10.15 0.07 14.55
CA VAL A 149 -10.30 -0.60 13.24
C VAL A 149 -11.10 0.29 12.29
N ASP A 150 -12.15 0.98 12.76
CA ASP A 150 -12.84 2.03 11.99
C ASP A 150 -11.90 3.12 11.54
N TYR A 151 -11.01 3.56 12.43
CA TYR A 151 -9.97 4.53 12.10
C TYR A 151 -9.07 4.04 10.96
N LEU A 152 -8.61 2.78 10.99
CA LEU A 152 -7.79 2.21 9.92
C LEU A 152 -8.54 2.13 8.60
N LEU A 153 -9.81 1.72 8.63
CA LEU A 153 -10.66 1.61 7.45
C LEU A 153 -10.88 2.98 6.77
N LEU A 154 -11.22 4.00 7.58
CA LEU A 154 -11.45 5.36 7.11
C LEU A 154 -10.18 6.00 6.54
N ASN A 155 -9.08 5.91 7.29
CA ASN A 155 -7.80 6.49 6.86
C ASN A 155 -7.15 5.70 5.71
N GLY A 156 -7.46 4.42 5.56
CA GLY A 156 -7.10 3.65 4.36
C GLY A 156 -7.71 4.24 3.10
N LYS A 157 -8.99 4.63 3.15
CA LYS A 157 -9.65 5.34 2.04
C LYS A 157 -9.02 6.71 1.76
N ASP A 158 -8.71 7.47 2.81
CA ASP A 158 -8.05 8.78 2.66
C ASP A 158 -6.62 8.63 2.09
N LEU A 159 -5.88 7.61 2.51
CA LEU A 159 -4.55 7.31 1.96
C LEU A 159 -4.61 7.01 0.45
N ILE A 160 -5.56 6.18 0.01
CA ILE A 160 -5.78 5.88 -1.41
C ILE A 160 -6.07 7.18 -2.18
N TYR A 161 -7.04 7.98 -1.72
CA TYR A 161 -7.39 9.26 -2.34
C TYR A 161 -6.18 10.20 -2.46
N ARG A 162 -5.38 10.31 -1.41
CA ARG A 162 -4.18 11.17 -1.43
C ARG A 162 -3.10 10.68 -2.37
N LEU A 163 -2.91 9.38 -2.48
CA LEU A 163 -1.94 8.80 -3.40
C LEU A 163 -2.43 8.92 -4.86
N ASN A 164 -3.67 8.57 -5.13
CA ASN A 164 -4.20 8.56 -6.50
C ASN A 164 -4.50 9.97 -7.00
N ASP A 165 -5.39 10.69 -6.30
CA ASP A 165 -5.95 11.94 -6.81
C ASP A 165 -5.06 13.13 -6.50
N GLN A 166 -4.56 13.27 -5.28
CA GLN A 166 -3.76 14.43 -4.92
C GLN A 166 -2.32 14.31 -5.40
N TYR A 167 -1.63 13.24 -5.02
CA TYR A 167 -0.24 13.03 -5.42
C TYR A 167 -0.14 12.74 -6.92
N GLY A 168 -0.93 11.82 -7.45
CA GLY A 168 -0.98 11.52 -8.88
C GLY A 168 -1.33 12.77 -9.71
N GLY A 169 -2.32 13.55 -9.28
CA GLY A 169 -2.68 14.83 -9.92
C GLY A 169 -1.54 15.84 -9.88
N ALA A 170 -0.83 15.99 -8.75
CA ALA A 170 0.30 16.92 -8.59
C ALA A 170 1.47 16.62 -9.53
N ILE A 171 1.72 15.34 -9.84
CA ILE A 171 2.76 14.90 -10.77
C ILE A 171 2.26 14.68 -12.21
N GLY A 172 0.97 14.98 -12.49
CA GLY A 172 0.36 14.85 -13.81
C GLY A 172 0.20 13.39 -14.30
N LEU A 173 0.03 12.44 -13.36
CA LEU A 173 -0.13 11.01 -13.63
C LEU A 173 -1.45 10.49 -13.04
N SER A 174 -1.87 9.31 -13.52
CA SER A 174 -2.95 8.52 -12.92
C SER A 174 -2.50 7.06 -12.79
N SER A 175 -2.96 6.37 -11.75
CA SER A 175 -2.53 5.00 -11.43
C SER A 175 -3.02 3.91 -12.39
N GLY A 176 -3.81 4.26 -13.41
CA GLY A 176 -4.47 3.27 -14.26
C GLY A 176 -5.61 2.53 -13.55
N PHE A 177 -6.04 1.39 -14.10
CA PHE A 177 -7.12 0.58 -13.53
C PHE A 177 -6.71 -0.06 -12.20
N SER A 178 -7.62 -0.04 -11.23
CA SER A 178 -7.47 -0.70 -9.94
C SER A 178 -8.15 -2.08 -9.94
N PHE A 179 -7.89 -2.89 -8.92
CA PHE A 179 -8.61 -4.15 -8.67
C PHE A 179 -10.11 -3.94 -8.38
N ALA A 180 -10.51 -2.72 -8.05
CA ALA A 180 -11.91 -2.37 -7.78
C ALA A 180 -12.70 -2.02 -9.06
N ASP A 181 -12.04 -1.92 -10.20
CA ASP A 181 -12.64 -1.53 -11.48
C ASP A 181 -13.13 -2.75 -12.30
N GLY A 182 -12.99 -3.97 -11.78
CA GLY A 182 -13.37 -5.23 -12.42
C GLY A 182 -14.56 -5.93 -11.80
#